data_c010a18b6bdffe5a85e2a0375fcb6b86
#
_entry.id   c010a18b6bdffe5a85e2a0375fcb6b86
#
_cell.length_a   1.000
_cell.length_b   1.000
_cell.length_c   1.000
_cell.angle_alpha   90.00
_cell.angle_beta   90.00
_cell.angle_gamma   90.00
#
_symmetry.space_group_name_H-M   'P 1'
#
loop_
_entity.id
_entity.type
_entity.pdbx_description
1 polymer ?
#
loop_
_entity_poly.entity_id
_entity_poly.type
_entity_poly.pdbx_seq_one_letter_code
_entity_poly.pdbx_strand_id
1 'polypeptide(L)'
;MKFKDYVTWTEIAQQPGAWKETLKIVKENLNGIVDFIGGIGKEKVKVIFTGAGSSEFVGNTVASYIDSKVSVEVLSIPTTDIVSMPEQYLPKDETVILISCARSGNSPESVATVKLADKLVKDIYHIFITCNPNGELAKIAEKDKNKYLLLMPENTNDKGFAMTGSFSSMVVSGVLVLLNKDIDCLGEQLGYVADVIEKNIDKLLTQVDTVTELDIERIVYLGDGVLKGLAQEVSLKVLELTGGKLAP
;
A
#
# COMPACT_ATOMS: atom_id res chain seq x y z
N MET A 1 -22.58 -2.43 22.10
CA MET A 1 -21.45 -1.48 22.16
C MET A 1 -21.59 -0.47 21.03
N LYS A 2 -21.35 0.83 21.29
CA LYS A 2 -21.52 1.89 20.26
C LYS A 2 -20.25 2.04 19.37
N PHE A 3 -19.68 0.93 18.90
CA PHE A 3 -18.46 0.98 18.08
C PHE A 3 -18.69 1.68 16.72
N LYS A 4 -19.93 1.72 16.24
CA LYS A 4 -20.31 2.42 14.99
C LYS A 4 -20.11 3.94 15.07
N ASP A 5 -19.92 4.49 16.27
CA ASP A 5 -19.63 5.92 16.47
C ASP A 5 -18.13 6.25 16.32
N TYR A 6 -17.25 5.25 16.21
CA TYR A 6 -15.82 5.47 16.04
C TYR A 6 -15.45 5.69 14.57
N VAL A 7 -14.56 6.65 14.34
CA VAL A 7 -14.00 6.97 13.00
C VAL A 7 -13.40 5.73 12.34
N THR A 8 -12.60 4.97 13.09
CA THR A 8 -11.97 3.74 12.58
C THR A 8 -12.98 2.72 12.07
N TRP A 9 -14.16 2.61 12.75
CA TRP A 9 -15.22 1.73 12.23
C TRP A 9 -15.77 2.21 10.89
N THR A 10 -16.01 3.49 10.75
CA THR A 10 -16.49 4.08 9.48
C THR A 10 -15.47 3.80 8.36
N GLU A 11 -14.18 3.97 8.66
CA GLU A 11 -13.07 3.72 7.74
C GLU A 11 -12.94 2.24 7.36
N ILE A 12 -13.22 1.32 8.30
CA ILE A 12 -13.29 -0.12 8.01
C ILE A 12 -14.49 -0.44 7.12
N ALA A 13 -15.67 0.05 7.48
CA ALA A 13 -16.92 -0.30 6.79
C ALA A 13 -16.98 0.22 5.35
N GLN A 14 -16.31 1.33 5.04
CA GLN A 14 -16.29 1.92 3.71
C GLN A 14 -15.31 1.25 2.73
N GLN A 15 -14.40 0.38 3.21
CA GLN A 15 -13.33 -0.20 2.37
C GLN A 15 -13.83 -0.89 1.10
N PRO A 16 -14.92 -1.69 1.08
CA PRO A 16 -15.40 -2.28 -0.17
C PRO A 16 -15.71 -1.25 -1.26
N GLY A 17 -16.33 -0.13 -0.88
CA GLY A 17 -16.57 0.99 -1.79
C GLY A 17 -15.28 1.69 -2.23
N ALA A 18 -14.34 1.87 -1.30
CA ALA A 18 -13.03 2.45 -1.60
C ALA A 18 -12.21 1.60 -2.56
N TRP A 19 -12.28 0.27 -2.49
CA TRP A 19 -11.61 -0.62 -3.44
C TRP A 19 -12.18 -0.50 -4.86
N LYS A 20 -13.50 -0.42 -4.99
CA LYS A 20 -14.17 -0.20 -6.28
C LYS A 20 -13.77 1.16 -6.89
N GLU A 21 -13.69 2.21 -6.07
CA GLU A 21 -13.25 3.53 -6.53
C GLU A 21 -11.75 3.53 -6.86
N THR A 22 -10.91 2.82 -6.10
CA THR A 22 -9.48 2.62 -6.43
C THR A 22 -9.32 1.96 -7.80
N LEU A 23 -10.08 0.91 -8.10
CA LEU A 23 -10.09 0.27 -9.42
C LEU A 23 -10.45 1.25 -10.52
N LYS A 24 -11.48 2.06 -10.30
CA LYS A 24 -11.91 3.09 -11.25
C LYS A 24 -10.80 4.11 -11.50
N ILE A 25 -10.17 4.63 -10.44
CA ILE A 25 -9.05 5.58 -10.54
C ILE A 25 -7.89 4.96 -11.33
N VAL A 26 -7.51 3.72 -11.06
CA VAL A 26 -6.42 3.06 -11.81
C VAL A 26 -6.81 2.87 -13.28
N LYS A 27 -8.07 2.48 -13.59
CA LYS A 27 -8.55 2.36 -14.96
C LYS A 27 -8.56 3.71 -15.71
N GLU A 28 -8.97 4.79 -15.07
CA GLU A 28 -8.94 6.14 -15.64
C GLU A 28 -7.51 6.63 -15.91
N ASN A 29 -6.54 6.18 -15.12
CA ASN A 29 -5.12 6.50 -15.27
C ASN A 29 -4.34 5.45 -16.09
N LEU A 30 -4.99 4.40 -16.61
CA LEU A 30 -4.34 3.24 -17.18
C LEU A 30 -3.37 3.59 -18.32
N ASN A 31 -3.79 4.42 -19.26
CA ASN A 31 -2.93 4.84 -20.37
C ASN A 31 -1.67 5.55 -19.88
N GLY A 32 -1.81 6.48 -18.93
CA GLY A 32 -0.67 7.18 -18.35
C GLY A 32 0.29 6.24 -17.60
N ILE A 33 -0.23 5.25 -16.87
CA ILE A 33 0.56 4.23 -16.18
C ILE A 33 1.33 3.35 -17.17
N VAL A 34 0.64 2.88 -18.23
CA VAL A 34 1.24 2.03 -19.27
C VAL A 34 2.30 2.80 -20.04
N ASP A 35 2.05 4.04 -20.42
CA ASP A 35 3.01 4.89 -21.12
C ASP A 35 4.22 5.21 -20.25
N PHE A 36 4.01 5.49 -18.96
CA PHE A 36 5.09 5.76 -18.02
C PHE A 36 5.98 4.53 -17.83
N ILE A 37 5.42 3.37 -17.53
CA ILE A 37 6.18 2.12 -17.33
C ILE A 37 6.79 1.65 -18.65
N GLY A 38 6.04 1.69 -19.76
CA GLY A 38 6.50 1.29 -21.09
C GLY A 38 7.63 2.16 -21.64
N GLY A 39 7.62 3.45 -21.30
CA GLY A 39 8.66 4.42 -21.69
C GLY A 39 10.02 4.17 -21.03
N ILE A 40 10.09 3.35 -19.98
CA ILE A 40 11.35 3.02 -19.27
C ILE A 40 12.28 2.17 -20.14
N GLY A 41 11.76 1.29 -21.00
CA GLY A 41 12.43 0.66 -22.15
C GLY A 41 13.77 -0.05 -21.92
N LYS A 42 14.09 -0.48 -20.69
CA LYS A 42 15.41 -1.04 -20.33
C LYS A 42 15.35 -2.52 -19.95
N GLU A 43 16.44 -3.24 -20.24
CA GLU A 43 16.51 -4.70 -20.06
C GLU A 43 16.59 -5.15 -18.60
N LYS A 44 17.09 -4.30 -17.68
CA LYS A 44 17.26 -4.61 -16.27
C LYS A 44 16.54 -3.55 -15.43
N VAL A 45 15.29 -3.84 -15.12
CA VAL A 45 14.48 -3.00 -14.25
C VAL A 45 14.25 -3.73 -12.93
N LYS A 46 14.44 -3.01 -11.83
CA LYS A 46 14.11 -3.46 -10.47
C LYS A 46 12.96 -2.60 -9.95
N VAL A 47 11.94 -3.23 -9.42
CA VAL A 47 10.83 -2.53 -8.77
C VAL A 47 11.00 -2.63 -7.26
N ILE A 48 10.95 -1.50 -6.57
CA ILE A 48 11.06 -1.44 -5.10
C ILE A 48 9.83 -0.74 -4.55
N PHE A 49 8.99 -1.49 -3.82
CA PHE A 49 7.98 -0.90 -2.96
C PHE A 49 8.64 -0.37 -1.70
N THR A 50 8.25 0.82 -1.27
CA THR A 50 8.79 1.44 -0.05
C THR A 50 7.73 2.22 0.71
N GLY A 51 7.89 2.27 2.02
CA GLY A 51 7.02 2.96 2.97
C GLY A 51 7.53 2.77 4.39
N ALA A 52 6.78 3.24 5.38
CA ALA A 52 7.06 3.02 6.79
C ALA A 52 5.82 2.51 7.52
N GLY A 53 5.97 1.55 8.44
CA GLY A 53 4.87 0.92 9.17
C GLY A 53 3.84 0.30 8.21
N SER A 54 2.56 0.62 8.35
CA SER A 54 1.51 0.11 7.44
C SER A 54 1.81 0.36 5.96
N SER A 55 2.47 1.46 5.64
CA SER A 55 2.86 1.76 4.25
C SER A 55 3.97 0.83 3.74
N GLU A 56 4.89 0.38 4.60
CA GLU A 56 5.85 -0.69 4.29
C GLU A 56 5.13 -2.01 4.06
N PHE A 57 4.17 -2.33 4.94
CA PHE A 57 3.45 -3.61 4.85
C PHE A 57 2.57 -3.73 3.60
N VAL A 58 2.26 -2.63 2.91
CA VAL A 58 1.71 -2.69 1.54
C VAL A 58 2.68 -3.47 0.64
N GLY A 59 3.95 -3.05 0.59
CA GLY A 59 4.99 -3.72 -0.19
C GLY A 59 5.19 -5.17 0.24
N ASN A 60 5.30 -5.42 1.56
CA ASN A 60 5.45 -6.77 2.12
C ASN A 60 4.29 -7.71 1.74
N THR A 61 3.09 -7.16 1.54
CA THR A 61 1.91 -7.92 1.12
C THR A 61 1.94 -8.24 -0.37
N VAL A 62 2.34 -7.29 -1.23
CA VAL A 62 2.14 -7.44 -2.68
C VAL A 62 3.39 -7.87 -3.45
N ALA A 63 4.59 -7.55 -2.97
CA ALA A 63 5.82 -7.70 -3.75
C ALA A 63 6.05 -9.15 -4.20
N SER A 64 5.97 -10.14 -3.30
CA SER A 64 6.19 -11.55 -3.65
C SER A 64 5.17 -12.10 -4.65
N TYR A 65 3.92 -11.66 -4.56
CA TYR A 65 2.88 -12.05 -5.51
C TYR A 65 3.15 -11.46 -6.89
N ILE A 66 3.47 -10.16 -6.94
CA ILE A 66 3.75 -9.47 -8.21
C ILE A 66 5.03 -10.04 -8.85
N ASP A 67 6.11 -10.24 -8.08
CA ASP A 67 7.36 -10.84 -8.53
C ASP A 67 7.14 -12.18 -9.25
N SER A 68 6.21 -13.00 -8.73
CA SER A 68 5.84 -14.28 -9.36
C SER A 68 5.09 -14.15 -10.70
N LYS A 69 4.64 -12.95 -11.08
CA LYS A 69 3.79 -12.69 -12.26
C LYS A 69 4.49 -11.84 -13.33
N VAL A 70 5.56 -11.18 -12.97
CA VAL A 70 6.32 -10.30 -13.90
C VAL A 70 7.72 -10.83 -14.13
N SER A 71 8.40 -10.32 -15.15
CA SER A 71 9.77 -10.73 -15.51
C SER A 71 10.86 -9.84 -14.90
N VAL A 72 10.50 -8.96 -13.98
CA VAL A 72 11.41 -8.04 -13.29
C VAL A 72 11.41 -8.36 -11.80
N GLU A 73 12.53 -8.11 -11.13
CA GLU A 73 12.63 -8.30 -9.69
C GLU A 73 11.77 -7.26 -8.94
N VAL A 74 10.92 -7.74 -8.01
CA VAL A 74 10.03 -6.90 -7.20
C VAL A 74 10.32 -7.09 -5.72
N LEU A 75 10.78 -6.03 -5.07
CA LEU A 75 11.19 -6.03 -3.68
C LEU A 75 10.28 -5.13 -2.82
N SER A 76 10.26 -5.38 -1.53
CA SER A 76 9.72 -4.45 -0.52
C SER A 76 10.85 -4.09 0.43
N ILE A 77 11.15 -2.79 0.54
CA ILE A 77 12.23 -2.27 1.38
C ILE A 77 11.70 -1.06 2.16
N PRO A 78 11.73 -1.08 3.51
CA PRO A 78 11.22 0.03 4.31
C PRO A 78 12.04 1.32 4.06
N THR A 79 11.36 2.46 4.11
CA THR A 79 12.02 3.76 3.99
C THR A 79 13.08 3.98 5.08
N THR A 80 12.87 3.42 6.27
CA THR A 80 13.80 3.50 7.39
C THR A 80 15.13 2.80 7.08
N ASP A 81 15.11 1.66 6.40
CA ASP A 81 16.30 0.94 6.00
C ASP A 81 17.03 1.68 4.88
N ILE A 82 16.29 2.18 3.88
CA ILE A 82 16.88 2.97 2.80
C ILE A 82 17.55 4.23 3.33
N VAL A 83 16.94 4.94 4.28
CA VAL A 83 17.52 6.16 4.85
C VAL A 83 18.75 5.87 5.67
N SER A 84 18.77 4.75 6.40
CA SER A 84 19.92 4.39 7.25
C SER A 84 21.11 3.84 6.45
N MET A 85 20.85 3.07 5.39
CA MET A 85 21.89 2.41 4.57
C MET A 85 21.56 2.47 3.07
N PRO A 86 21.48 3.66 2.47
CA PRO A 86 20.95 3.84 1.12
C PRO A 86 21.74 3.09 0.03
N GLU A 87 23.06 3.03 0.16
CA GLU A 87 23.92 2.36 -0.82
C GLU A 87 23.73 0.84 -0.86
N GLN A 88 23.20 0.26 0.23
CA GLN A 88 22.89 -1.17 0.29
C GLN A 88 21.61 -1.52 -0.48
N TYR A 89 20.64 -0.63 -0.49
CA TYR A 89 19.31 -0.90 -0.99
C TYR A 89 19.00 -0.22 -2.34
N LEU A 90 19.73 0.83 -2.68
CA LEU A 90 19.57 1.58 -3.92
C LEU A 90 20.71 1.25 -4.90
N PRO A 91 20.48 0.38 -5.89
CA PRO A 91 21.51 -0.03 -6.84
C PRO A 91 21.86 1.12 -7.79
N LYS A 92 23.14 1.53 -7.79
CA LYS A 92 23.60 2.71 -8.50
C LYS A 92 23.48 2.61 -10.03
N ASP A 93 23.76 1.42 -10.58
CA ASP A 93 23.91 1.19 -12.03
C ASP A 93 22.74 0.37 -12.63
N GLU A 94 21.65 0.17 -11.87
CA GLU A 94 20.44 -0.47 -12.36
C GLU A 94 19.33 0.57 -12.60
N THR A 95 18.36 0.22 -13.44
CA THR A 95 17.14 1.01 -13.56
C THR A 95 16.17 0.63 -12.45
N VAL A 96 15.73 1.61 -11.70
CA VAL A 96 14.83 1.39 -10.56
C VAL A 96 13.50 2.09 -10.76
N ILE A 97 12.40 1.37 -10.53
CA ILE A 97 11.08 1.95 -10.30
C ILE A 97 10.83 1.91 -8.79
N LEU A 98 10.89 3.06 -8.15
CA LEU A 98 10.61 3.20 -6.72
C LEU A 98 9.13 3.53 -6.51
N ILE A 99 8.37 2.60 -5.94
CA ILE A 99 6.94 2.77 -5.64
C ILE A 99 6.80 3.17 -4.18
N SER A 100 6.57 4.46 -3.94
CA SER A 100 6.41 5.00 -2.60
C SER A 100 4.95 4.97 -2.17
N CYS A 101 4.64 4.13 -1.19
CA CYS A 101 3.32 4.05 -0.57
C CYS A 101 3.28 4.96 0.66
N ALA A 102 2.27 5.85 0.75
CA ALA A 102 2.17 6.76 1.88
C ALA A 102 0.75 7.30 2.07
N ARG A 103 0.18 7.22 3.28
CA ARG A 103 -1.10 7.87 3.57
C ARG A 103 -0.97 9.39 3.49
N SER A 104 -0.10 9.99 4.28
CA SER A 104 0.06 11.44 4.35
C SER A 104 1.01 12.01 3.30
N GLY A 105 1.99 11.23 2.84
CA GLY A 105 3.05 11.68 1.96
C GLY A 105 4.00 12.73 2.56
N ASN A 106 4.00 12.90 3.89
CA ASN A 106 4.76 13.94 4.60
C ASN A 106 5.84 13.38 5.54
N SER A 107 5.94 12.07 5.69
CA SER A 107 6.91 11.52 6.63
C SER A 107 8.33 11.86 6.19
N PRO A 108 9.21 12.29 7.12
CA PRO A 108 10.57 12.72 6.79
C PRO A 108 11.37 11.63 6.07
N GLU A 109 11.23 10.38 6.50
CA GLU A 109 11.91 9.23 5.91
C GLU A 109 11.43 8.94 4.49
N SER A 110 10.13 9.10 4.19
CA SER A 110 9.63 8.93 2.82
C SER A 110 10.18 9.98 1.87
N VAL A 111 10.21 11.24 2.30
CA VAL A 111 10.78 12.33 1.52
C VAL A 111 12.29 12.17 1.36
N ALA A 112 12.99 11.74 2.42
CA ALA A 112 14.44 11.49 2.38
C ALA A 112 14.78 10.34 1.42
N THR A 113 14.00 9.25 1.44
CA THR A 113 14.17 8.11 0.52
C THR A 113 14.12 8.54 -0.94
N VAL A 114 13.14 9.35 -1.33
CA VAL A 114 13.03 9.87 -2.70
C VAL A 114 14.25 10.70 -3.08
N LYS A 115 14.70 11.61 -2.21
CA LYS A 115 15.89 12.45 -2.46
C LYS A 115 17.17 11.62 -2.54
N LEU A 116 17.31 10.57 -1.73
CA LEU A 116 18.44 9.65 -1.80
C LEU A 116 18.43 8.84 -3.09
N ALA A 117 17.26 8.36 -3.52
CA ALA A 117 17.11 7.64 -4.78
C ALA A 117 17.45 8.53 -5.97
N ASP A 118 16.93 9.76 -6.02
CA ASP A 118 17.25 10.75 -7.05
C ASP A 118 18.78 11.06 -7.11
N LYS A 119 19.48 10.97 -5.98
CA LYS A 119 20.92 11.26 -5.90
C LYS A 119 21.80 10.07 -6.26
N LEU A 120 21.40 8.86 -5.88
CA LEU A 120 22.27 7.67 -5.89
C LEU A 120 22.04 6.78 -7.08
N VAL A 121 20.80 6.67 -7.57
CA VAL A 121 20.44 5.79 -8.68
C VAL A 121 20.48 6.58 -9.99
N LYS A 122 21.23 6.08 -10.95
CA LYS A 122 21.43 6.77 -12.24
C LYS A 122 20.15 6.86 -13.06
N ASP A 123 19.39 5.78 -13.11
CA ASP A 123 18.15 5.64 -13.87
C ASP A 123 17.00 5.35 -12.92
N ILE A 124 16.48 6.39 -12.27
CA ILE A 124 15.40 6.30 -11.28
C ILE A 124 14.07 6.80 -11.84
N TYR A 125 13.02 6.05 -11.57
CA TYR A 125 11.63 6.39 -11.86
C TYR A 125 10.81 6.22 -10.58
N HIS A 126 9.88 7.14 -10.33
CA HIS A 126 9.06 7.11 -9.13
C HIS A 126 7.59 6.95 -9.46
N ILE A 127 6.91 6.08 -8.74
CA ILE A 127 5.45 6.02 -8.68
C ILE A 127 5.06 6.31 -7.23
N PHE A 128 4.31 7.39 -7.03
CA PHE A 128 3.78 7.74 -5.71
C PHE A 128 2.34 7.28 -5.61
N ILE A 129 2.05 6.39 -4.67
CA ILE A 129 0.70 5.96 -4.31
C ILE A 129 0.38 6.59 -2.96
N THR A 130 -0.42 7.65 -2.96
CA THR A 130 -0.69 8.42 -1.73
C THR A 130 -2.15 8.84 -1.62
N CYS A 131 -2.63 8.99 -0.37
CA CYS A 131 -4.00 9.44 -0.09
C CYS A 131 -4.09 10.96 0.08
N ASN A 132 -2.97 11.68 0.12
CA ASN A 132 -2.95 13.12 0.38
C ASN A 132 -2.46 13.91 -0.84
N PRO A 133 -3.35 14.62 -1.56
CA PRO A 133 -2.96 15.44 -2.70
C PRO A 133 -2.07 16.63 -2.33
N ASN A 134 -2.08 17.05 -1.06
CA ASN A 134 -1.29 18.18 -0.56
C ASN A 134 0.00 17.74 0.13
N GLY A 135 0.32 16.44 0.12
CA GLY A 135 1.52 15.88 0.73
C GLY A 135 2.79 16.25 -0.05
N GLU A 136 3.94 16.19 0.63
CA GLU A 136 5.23 16.50 -0.02
C GLU A 136 5.54 15.54 -1.17
N LEU A 137 5.17 14.25 -1.07
CA LEU A 137 5.36 13.30 -2.18
C LEU A 137 4.52 13.69 -3.41
N ALA A 138 3.29 14.16 -3.22
CA ALA A 138 2.46 14.64 -4.33
C ALA A 138 3.09 15.86 -5.01
N LYS A 139 3.57 16.84 -4.23
CA LYS A 139 4.26 18.03 -4.76
C LYS A 139 5.58 17.70 -5.47
N ILE A 140 6.29 16.66 -5.02
CA ILE A 140 7.52 16.18 -5.68
C ILE A 140 7.18 15.55 -7.03
N ALA A 141 6.05 14.84 -7.13
CA ALA A 141 5.62 14.19 -8.37
C ALA A 141 5.36 15.18 -9.52
N GLU A 142 4.91 16.38 -9.22
CA GLU A 142 4.59 17.41 -10.24
C GLU A 142 5.82 18.00 -10.95
N LYS A 143 7.02 17.75 -10.43
CA LYS A 143 8.22 18.47 -10.84
C LYS A 143 8.97 17.85 -12.03
N ASP A 144 8.88 16.55 -12.20
CA ASP A 144 9.74 15.82 -13.15
C ASP A 144 8.97 14.74 -13.92
N LYS A 145 9.39 14.48 -15.15
CA LYS A 145 8.78 13.49 -16.05
C LYS A 145 9.04 12.02 -15.64
N ASN A 146 10.05 11.77 -14.81
CA ASN A 146 10.35 10.46 -14.26
C ASN A 146 9.57 10.15 -12.98
N LYS A 147 8.51 10.92 -12.69
CA LYS A 147 7.68 10.82 -11.51
C LYS A 147 6.20 10.71 -11.91
N TYR A 148 5.52 9.72 -11.39
CA TYR A 148 4.09 9.49 -11.61
C TYR A 148 3.33 9.52 -10.29
N LEU A 149 2.27 10.30 -10.23
CA LEU A 149 1.41 10.42 -9.05
C LEU A 149 0.12 9.64 -9.29
N LEU A 150 -0.20 8.73 -8.38
CA LEU A 150 -1.50 8.07 -8.30
C LEU A 150 -2.14 8.40 -6.96
N LEU A 151 -3.15 9.25 -7.00
CA LEU A 151 -3.92 9.60 -5.81
C LEU A 151 -4.99 8.57 -5.54
N MET A 152 -5.06 8.13 -4.28
CA MET A 152 -6.09 7.22 -3.81
C MET A 152 -7.41 7.96 -3.59
N PRO A 153 -8.55 7.26 -3.49
CA PRO A 153 -9.84 7.88 -3.18
C PRO A 153 -9.75 8.77 -1.93
N GLU A 154 -10.44 9.91 -1.93
CA GLU A 154 -10.38 10.90 -0.83
C GLU A 154 -10.72 10.28 0.53
N ASN A 155 -11.71 9.38 0.56
CA ASN A 155 -12.15 8.70 1.77
C ASN A 155 -11.14 7.68 2.32
N THR A 156 -10.06 7.39 1.60
CA THR A 156 -8.96 6.54 2.07
C THR A 156 -7.86 7.31 2.81
N ASN A 157 -7.95 8.63 2.89
CA ASN A 157 -7.08 9.40 3.75
C ASN A 157 -7.55 9.31 5.20
N ASP A 158 -7.34 8.14 5.79
CA ASP A 158 -7.81 7.77 7.12
C ASP A 158 -7.52 8.88 8.15
N LYS A 159 -8.56 9.31 8.86
CA LYS A 159 -8.50 10.30 9.95
C LYS A 159 -8.21 9.65 11.28
N GLY A 160 -8.55 8.37 11.40
CA GLY A 160 -8.23 7.54 12.54
C GLY A 160 -6.72 7.37 12.72
N PHE A 161 -6.31 6.97 13.92
CA PHE A 161 -4.90 6.72 14.22
C PHE A 161 -4.37 5.57 13.37
N ALA A 162 -5.09 4.46 13.32
CA ALA A 162 -4.72 3.28 12.56
C ALA A 162 -5.03 3.45 11.06
N MET A 163 -4.12 3.07 10.20
CA MET A 163 -4.37 2.96 8.77
C MET A 163 -5.31 1.76 8.49
N THR A 164 -6.35 1.99 7.70
CA THR A 164 -7.36 0.98 7.32
C THR A 164 -7.66 1.05 5.83
N GLY A 165 -8.50 1.98 5.41
CA GLY A 165 -8.82 2.22 4.00
C GLY A 165 -7.60 2.60 3.17
N SER A 166 -6.69 3.39 3.71
CA SER A 166 -5.43 3.74 3.04
C SER A 166 -4.57 2.52 2.75
N PHE A 167 -4.37 1.64 3.75
CA PHE A 167 -3.58 0.43 3.58
C PHE A 167 -4.14 -0.46 2.47
N SER A 168 -5.41 -0.86 2.59
CA SER A 168 -6.01 -1.81 1.66
C SER A 168 -6.16 -1.26 0.24
N SER A 169 -6.44 0.04 0.09
CA SER A 169 -6.50 0.68 -1.23
C SER A 169 -5.12 0.80 -1.89
N MET A 170 -4.06 1.06 -1.13
CA MET A 170 -2.69 1.03 -1.65
C MET A 170 -2.26 -0.40 -2.05
N VAL A 171 -2.68 -1.45 -1.31
CA VAL A 171 -2.47 -2.86 -1.71
C VAL A 171 -3.14 -3.13 -3.05
N VAL A 172 -4.44 -2.79 -3.20
CA VAL A 172 -5.18 -2.93 -4.46
C VAL A 172 -4.50 -2.19 -5.60
N SER A 173 -4.14 -0.93 -5.36
CA SER A 173 -3.48 -0.08 -6.35
C SER A 173 -2.12 -0.65 -6.79
N GLY A 174 -1.28 -1.09 -5.86
CA GLY A 174 0.03 -1.67 -6.18
C GLY A 174 -0.07 -2.89 -7.10
N VAL A 175 -1.04 -3.77 -6.85
CA VAL A 175 -1.32 -4.93 -7.71
C VAL A 175 -1.81 -4.48 -9.09
N LEU A 176 -2.79 -3.59 -9.17
CA LEU A 176 -3.41 -3.15 -10.42
C LEU A 176 -2.44 -2.37 -11.31
N VAL A 177 -1.53 -1.58 -10.73
CA VAL A 177 -0.51 -0.80 -11.48
C VAL A 177 0.48 -1.72 -12.16
N LEU A 178 1.01 -2.71 -11.48
CA LEU A 178 2.04 -3.58 -12.03
C LEU A 178 1.48 -4.77 -12.85
N LEU A 179 0.28 -5.24 -12.53
CA LEU A 179 -0.43 -6.26 -13.29
C LEU A 179 -1.52 -5.66 -14.19
N ASN A 180 -1.26 -4.48 -14.73
CA ASN A 180 -2.24 -3.69 -15.51
C ASN A 180 -2.80 -4.41 -16.75
N LYS A 181 -2.07 -5.38 -17.30
CA LYS A 181 -2.54 -6.21 -18.43
C LYS A 181 -3.75 -7.08 -18.05
N ASP A 182 -3.86 -7.44 -16.79
CA ASP A 182 -4.93 -8.30 -16.24
C ASP A 182 -6.01 -7.49 -15.52
N ILE A 183 -6.04 -6.15 -15.70
CA ILE A 183 -6.87 -5.22 -14.90
C ILE A 183 -8.36 -5.54 -14.96
N ASP A 184 -8.87 -6.06 -16.07
CA ASP A 184 -10.28 -6.41 -16.18
C ASP A 184 -10.62 -7.65 -15.34
N CYS A 185 -9.81 -8.71 -15.46
CA CYS A 185 -9.96 -9.93 -14.66
C CYS A 185 -9.81 -9.65 -13.16
N LEU A 186 -8.76 -8.91 -12.80
CA LEU A 186 -8.52 -8.49 -11.41
C LEU A 186 -9.65 -7.60 -10.90
N GLY A 187 -10.18 -6.73 -11.75
CA GLY A 187 -11.30 -5.86 -11.41
C GLY A 187 -12.60 -6.61 -11.15
N GLU A 188 -12.92 -7.66 -11.93
CA GLU A 188 -14.07 -8.53 -11.68
C GLU A 188 -13.92 -9.26 -10.35
N GLN A 189 -12.74 -9.81 -10.06
CA GLN A 189 -12.45 -10.49 -8.79
C GLN A 189 -12.58 -9.54 -7.61
N LEU A 190 -12.01 -8.33 -7.72
CA LEU A 190 -12.09 -7.30 -6.69
C LEU A 190 -13.54 -6.88 -6.42
N GLY A 191 -14.34 -6.68 -7.48
CA GLY A 191 -15.75 -6.35 -7.38
C GLY A 191 -16.53 -7.43 -6.63
N TYR A 192 -16.29 -8.70 -6.97
CA TYR A 192 -16.90 -9.83 -6.27
C TYR A 192 -16.55 -9.85 -4.78
N VAL A 193 -15.26 -9.72 -4.46
CA VAL A 193 -14.80 -9.71 -3.05
C VAL A 193 -15.40 -8.53 -2.29
N ALA A 194 -15.42 -7.34 -2.88
CA ALA A 194 -16.01 -6.15 -2.27
C ALA A 194 -17.50 -6.37 -1.96
N ASP A 195 -18.27 -6.92 -2.91
CA ASP A 195 -19.69 -7.22 -2.72
C ASP A 195 -19.94 -8.26 -1.61
N VAL A 196 -19.09 -9.29 -1.53
CA VAL A 196 -19.19 -10.32 -0.49
C VAL A 196 -18.93 -9.71 0.89
N ILE A 197 -17.88 -8.89 1.04
CA ILE A 197 -17.57 -8.23 2.32
C ILE A 197 -18.68 -7.27 2.72
N GLU A 198 -19.13 -6.41 1.80
CA GLU A 198 -20.20 -5.44 2.06
C GLU A 198 -21.50 -6.10 2.55
N LYS A 199 -21.88 -7.21 1.93
CA LYS A 199 -23.08 -7.98 2.32
C LYS A 199 -22.96 -8.71 3.65
N ASN A 200 -21.74 -9.01 4.09
CA ASN A 200 -21.50 -9.85 5.27
C ASN A 200 -20.87 -9.10 6.44
N ILE A 201 -20.66 -7.80 6.35
CA ILE A 201 -19.89 -7.04 7.34
C ILE A 201 -20.48 -7.11 8.75
N ASP A 202 -21.81 -7.05 8.89
CA ASP A 202 -22.47 -7.18 10.20
C ASP A 202 -22.33 -8.60 10.78
N LYS A 203 -22.29 -9.62 9.93
CA LYS A 203 -22.05 -11.01 10.37
C LYS A 203 -20.61 -11.20 10.82
N LEU A 204 -19.65 -10.61 10.12
CA LEU A 204 -18.24 -10.62 10.50
C LEU A 204 -18.03 -9.95 11.85
N LEU A 205 -18.71 -8.83 12.10
CA LEU A 205 -18.69 -8.16 13.40
C LEU A 205 -19.18 -9.04 14.54
N THR A 206 -20.28 -9.76 14.34
CA THR A 206 -20.81 -10.68 15.36
C THR A 206 -19.78 -11.76 15.72
N GLN A 207 -18.99 -12.22 14.73
CA GLN A 207 -17.91 -13.18 14.97
C GLN A 207 -16.76 -12.54 15.77
N VAL A 208 -16.40 -11.29 15.43
CA VAL A 208 -15.38 -10.54 16.18
C VAL A 208 -15.81 -10.31 17.63
N ASP A 209 -17.07 -9.94 17.86
CA ASP A 209 -17.61 -9.77 19.22
C ASP A 209 -17.41 -11.02 20.08
N THR A 210 -17.63 -12.21 19.50
CA THR A 210 -17.40 -13.48 20.19
C THR A 210 -15.94 -13.66 20.63
N VAL A 211 -14.98 -13.20 19.80
CA VAL A 211 -13.55 -13.27 20.14
C VAL A 211 -13.20 -12.25 21.22
N THR A 212 -13.80 -11.05 21.18
CA THR A 212 -13.52 -10.00 22.17
C THR A 212 -14.08 -10.30 23.57
N GLU A 213 -15.00 -11.27 23.69
CA GLU A 213 -15.49 -11.76 24.99
C GLU A 213 -14.49 -12.70 25.68
N LEU A 214 -13.47 -13.18 24.97
CA LEU A 214 -12.43 -14.02 25.54
C LEU A 214 -11.44 -13.16 26.34
N ASP A 215 -11.02 -13.67 27.49
CA ASP A 215 -9.95 -13.07 28.31
C ASP A 215 -8.59 -13.43 27.70
N ILE A 216 -8.19 -12.64 26.68
CA ILE A 216 -6.96 -12.87 25.94
C ILE A 216 -5.92 -11.79 26.24
N GLU A 217 -4.69 -12.21 26.50
CA GLU A 217 -3.54 -11.34 26.69
C GLU A 217 -2.62 -11.26 25.47
N ARG A 218 -2.75 -12.23 24.56
CA ARG A 218 -1.90 -12.36 23.38
C ARG A 218 -2.67 -12.87 22.17
N ILE A 219 -2.34 -12.30 21.00
CA ILE A 219 -2.86 -12.77 19.71
C ILE A 219 -1.65 -13.05 18.81
N VAL A 220 -1.64 -14.21 18.14
CA VAL A 220 -0.59 -14.56 17.17
C VAL A 220 -1.23 -14.66 15.79
N TYR A 221 -0.70 -13.89 14.84
CA TYR A 221 -1.11 -13.96 13.44
C TYR A 221 -0.09 -14.74 12.63
N LEU A 222 -0.56 -15.72 11.88
CA LEU A 222 0.27 -16.58 11.04
C LEU A 222 -0.09 -16.33 9.58
N GLY A 223 0.94 -16.22 8.74
CA GLY A 223 0.76 -16.03 7.31
C GLY A 223 2.00 -16.42 6.53
N ASP A 224 1.79 -16.89 5.30
CA ASP A 224 2.83 -17.20 4.33
C ASP A 224 2.54 -16.46 3.01
N GLY A 225 3.56 -16.23 2.18
CA GLY A 225 3.41 -15.45 0.94
C GLY A 225 2.81 -14.06 1.21
N VAL A 226 1.73 -13.74 0.52
CA VAL A 226 1.01 -12.46 0.69
C VAL A 226 0.43 -12.27 2.10
N LEU A 227 0.05 -13.36 2.77
CA LEU A 227 -0.49 -13.32 4.12
C LEU A 227 0.57 -12.97 5.18
N LYS A 228 1.87 -13.09 4.88
CA LYS A 228 2.94 -12.68 5.78
C LYS A 228 2.91 -11.16 6.00
N GLY A 229 2.86 -10.37 4.93
CA GLY A 229 2.76 -8.91 5.04
C GLY A 229 1.46 -8.48 5.72
N LEU A 230 0.35 -9.16 5.43
CA LEU A 230 -0.91 -8.91 6.09
C LEU A 230 -0.85 -9.25 7.60
N ALA A 231 -0.21 -10.35 8.00
CA ALA A 231 -0.01 -10.70 9.40
C ALA A 231 0.79 -9.62 10.16
N GLN A 232 1.81 -9.02 9.53
CA GLN A 232 2.55 -7.88 10.10
C GLN A 232 1.64 -6.67 10.31
N GLU A 233 0.82 -6.33 9.30
CA GLU A 233 -0.12 -5.21 9.41
C GLU A 233 -1.15 -5.43 10.51
N VAL A 234 -1.76 -6.61 10.59
CA VAL A 234 -2.77 -6.90 11.63
C VAL A 234 -2.15 -6.86 13.03
N SER A 235 -0.92 -7.37 13.19
CA SER A 235 -0.18 -7.27 14.45
C SER A 235 0.04 -5.82 14.86
N LEU A 236 0.44 -4.97 13.91
CA LEU A 236 0.57 -3.53 14.17
C LEU A 236 -0.77 -2.90 14.57
N LYS A 237 -1.87 -3.27 13.91
CA LYS A 237 -3.21 -2.73 14.26
C LYS A 237 -3.64 -3.13 15.67
N VAL A 238 -3.38 -4.36 16.10
CA VAL A 238 -3.64 -4.76 17.49
C VAL A 238 -2.82 -3.93 18.46
N LEU A 239 -1.52 -3.76 18.20
CA LEU A 239 -0.65 -2.95 19.06
C LEU A 239 -1.13 -1.50 19.16
N GLU A 240 -1.45 -0.88 18.04
CA GLU A 240 -1.91 0.52 17.97
C GLU A 240 -3.26 0.72 18.66
N LEU A 241 -4.27 -0.09 18.31
CA LEU A 241 -5.64 0.10 18.77
C LEU A 241 -5.86 -0.31 20.23
N THR A 242 -5.01 -1.16 20.76
CA THR A 242 -5.05 -1.53 22.18
C THR A 242 -4.10 -0.71 23.05
N GLY A 243 -3.31 0.19 22.45
CA GLY A 243 -2.29 0.94 23.16
C GLY A 243 -1.24 0.04 23.81
N GLY A 244 -0.93 -1.09 23.17
CA GLY A 244 0.03 -2.07 23.67
C GLY A 244 -0.49 -2.99 24.80
N LYS A 245 -1.80 -2.98 25.07
CA LYS A 245 -2.39 -3.85 26.13
C LYS A 245 -2.45 -5.31 25.70
N LEU A 246 -2.64 -5.57 24.41
CA LEU A 246 -2.52 -6.93 23.86
C LEU A 246 -1.17 -7.07 23.17
N ALA A 247 -0.47 -8.15 23.46
CA ALA A 247 0.77 -8.50 22.76
C ALA A 247 0.42 -9.21 21.44
N PRO A 248 0.82 -8.65 20.28
CA PRO A 248 0.65 -9.30 18.99
C PRO A 248 1.75 -10.33 18.74
#